data_c4dc41059e354e18df06c9a07d07acdd
#
_entry.id   c4dc41059e354e18df06c9a07d07acdd
#
_cell.length_a   1.000
_cell.length_b   1.000
_cell.length_c   1.000
_cell.angle_alpha   90.00
_cell.angle_beta   90.00
_cell.angle_gamma   90.00
#
_symmetry.space_group_name_H-M   'P 1'
#
loop_
_entity.id
_entity.type
_entity.pdbx_description
1 polymer ?
#
loop_
_entity_poly.entity_id
_entity_poly.type
_entity_poly.pdbx_seq_one_letter_code
_entity_poly.pdbx_strand_id
1 'polypeptide(L)'
;MSIFANKTLMITGGTGSFGNAVLNRFLDTDIREIRIFSRDEKKQDDMRHEFQAKMPEAAGKIKFFIGDVRDLASVKNAMHGVDYIFHAAALKQVPSCEFFPMEAVKTNVFGTDNVLTAAIDAGVKAVICLSTDKAAYPVNAMGTSKAMMEKVIVAKSRTVSPEKTKICCTRYGNVMCSRGSVIPLWIDQIKAGNPITITEPNMTRFIMSLEEAVDLVLFAFQNGVSGDILVQKAPACTIETLAKAVTGLFAPGHEIKVIGIRHGEKMYETLLTNEECAHAIDLGNFYRVPCDKRDLNYDKYFKDGDTQRNVLTEFNSNNTELLNVEQVQQKLLSLSYIREELEARKNK
;
A
#
# COMPACT_ATOMS: atom_id res chain seq x y z
N MET A 1 21.53 7.36 15.43
CA MET A 1 20.77 8.37 14.69
C MET A 1 19.91 7.67 13.65
N SER A 2 18.67 8.12 13.47
CA SER A 2 17.79 7.63 12.40
C SER A 2 18.43 7.92 11.02
N ILE A 3 18.24 7.02 10.03
CA ILE A 3 18.67 7.28 8.64
C ILE A 3 17.99 8.51 8.05
N PHE A 4 16.91 8.97 8.67
CA PHE A 4 16.08 10.11 8.24
C PHE A 4 16.45 11.43 8.91
N ALA A 5 17.40 11.43 9.87
CA ALA A 5 17.82 12.64 10.59
C ALA A 5 18.29 13.73 9.62
N ASN A 6 17.71 14.91 9.72
CA ASN A 6 18.01 16.06 8.84
C ASN A 6 17.76 15.80 7.34
N LYS A 7 16.86 14.88 6.97
CA LYS A 7 16.56 14.50 5.59
C LYS A 7 15.24 15.07 5.11
N THR A 8 15.07 15.09 3.80
CA THR A 8 13.81 15.42 3.12
C THR A 8 13.18 14.16 2.57
N LEU A 9 11.95 13.85 3.01
CA LEU A 9 11.11 12.78 2.48
C LEU A 9 10.03 13.38 1.57
N MET A 10 9.91 12.87 0.35
CA MET A 10 8.78 13.18 -0.52
C MET A 10 7.77 12.03 -0.52
N ILE A 11 6.49 12.36 -0.38
CA ILE A 11 5.37 11.41 -0.42
C ILE A 11 4.49 11.77 -1.61
N THR A 12 4.55 10.97 -2.68
CA THR A 12 3.61 11.12 -3.79
C THR A 12 2.27 10.48 -3.43
N GLY A 13 1.17 11.12 -3.81
CA GLY A 13 -0.14 10.69 -3.33
C GLY A 13 -0.34 10.94 -1.83
N GLY A 14 0.42 11.88 -1.26
CA GLY A 14 0.48 12.16 0.17
C GLY A 14 -0.84 12.59 0.81
N THR A 15 -1.83 13.05 0.03
CA THR A 15 -3.18 13.36 0.50
C THR A 15 -4.10 12.14 0.64
N GLY A 16 -3.63 10.94 0.27
CA GLY A 16 -4.34 9.68 0.47
C GLY A 16 -4.16 9.12 1.87
N SER A 17 -4.98 8.13 2.27
CA SER A 17 -4.92 7.51 3.61
C SER A 17 -3.52 7.00 3.95
N PHE A 18 -2.86 6.31 3.01
CA PHE A 18 -1.52 5.77 3.24
C PHE A 18 -0.46 6.87 3.32
N GLY A 19 -0.52 7.86 2.42
CA GLY A 19 0.39 9.01 2.46
C GLY A 19 0.28 9.81 3.76
N ASN A 20 -0.93 9.99 4.27
CA ASN A 20 -1.18 10.60 5.58
C ASN A 20 -0.59 9.79 6.74
N ALA A 21 -0.74 8.47 6.72
CA ALA A 21 -0.18 7.62 7.78
C ALA A 21 1.36 7.67 7.80
N VAL A 22 1.99 7.65 6.61
CA VAL A 22 3.44 7.83 6.50
C VAL A 22 3.85 9.23 6.98
N LEU A 23 3.13 10.29 6.58
CA LEU A 23 3.40 11.64 7.08
C LEU A 23 3.37 11.68 8.61
N ASN A 24 2.28 11.21 9.24
CA ASN A 24 2.14 11.22 10.70
C ASN A 24 3.27 10.43 11.39
N ARG A 25 3.66 9.26 10.84
CA ARG A 25 4.75 8.46 11.39
C ARG A 25 6.10 9.18 11.39
N PHE A 26 6.35 10.02 10.39
CA PHE A 26 7.61 10.76 10.28
C PHE A 26 7.60 12.13 10.94
N LEU A 27 6.43 12.70 11.20
CA LEU A 27 6.29 14.07 11.67
C LEU A 27 6.95 14.29 13.04
N ASP A 28 6.86 13.29 13.93
CA ASP A 28 7.44 13.30 15.27
C ASP A 28 8.91 12.85 15.32
N THR A 29 9.52 12.64 14.14
CA THR A 29 10.94 12.25 14.06
C THR A 29 11.86 13.45 13.87
N ASP A 30 13.17 13.16 13.81
CA ASP A 30 14.23 14.13 13.50
C ASP A 30 14.34 14.50 12.00
N ILE A 31 13.31 14.20 11.20
CA ILE A 31 13.22 14.55 9.79
C ILE A 31 13.16 16.09 9.64
N ARG A 32 13.84 16.62 8.64
CA ARG A 32 13.89 18.07 8.38
C ARG A 32 12.65 18.57 7.66
N GLU A 33 12.24 17.84 6.60
CA GLU A 33 11.17 18.26 5.70
C GLU A 33 10.41 17.05 5.14
N ILE A 34 9.08 17.20 5.04
CA ILE A 34 8.22 16.22 4.36
C ILE A 34 7.46 16.93 3.24
N ARG A 35 7.65 16.49 2.00
CA ARG A 35 6.97 17.02 0.82
C ARG A 35 5.76 16.18 0.47
N ILE A 36 4.59 16.79 0.45
CA ILE A 36 3.35 16.18 -0.01
C ILE A 36 3.15 16.56 -1.48
N PHE A 37 3.29 15.58 -2.37
CA PHE A 37 3.09 15.75 -3.80
C PHE A 37 1.78 15.12 -4.23
N SER A 38 0.84 15.91 -4.73
CA SER A 38 -0.50 15.47 -5.11
C SER A 38 -1.13 16.44 -6.12
N ARG A 39 -2.07 15.94 -6.93
CA ARG A 39 -2.85 16.75 -7.88
C ARG A 39 -3.97 17.55 -7.21
N ASP A 40 -4.43 17.09 -6.05
CA ASP A 40 -5.64 17.56 -5.39
C ASP A 40 -5.31 18.74 -4.47
N GLU A 41 -5.45 19.95 -5.02
CA GLU A 41 -5.24 21.21 -4.33
C GLU A 41 -6.13 21.33 -3.07
N LYS A 42 -7.42 20.98 -3.18
CA LYS A 42 -8.36 21.09 -2.08
C LYS A 42 -7.94 20.23 -0.89
N LYS A 43 -7.55 18.98 -1.15
CA LYS A 43 -7.06 18.11 -0.07
C LYS A 43 -5.73 18.58 0.54
N GLN A 44 -4.86 19.18 -0.25
CA GLN A 44 -3.63 19.78 0.27
C GLN A 44 -3.95 20.98 1.16
N ASP A 45 -4.90 21.81 0.77
CA ASP A 45 -5.34 22.96 1.54
C ASP A 45 -6.00 22.55 2.86
N ASP A 46 -6.92 21.59 2.83
CA ASP A 46 -7.54 21.03 4.03
C ASP A 46 -6.49 20.45 4.99
N MET A 47 -5.56 19.69 4.46
CA MET A 47 -4.48 19.07 5.21
C MET A 47 -3.56 20.12 5.84
N ARG A 48 -3.23 21.19 5.12
CA ARG A 48 -2.44 22.30 5.64
C ARG A 48 -3.11 22.95 6.84
N HIS A 49 -4.40 23.29 6.72
CA HIS A 49 -5.17 23.91 7.81
C HIS A 49 -5.31 22.97 9.01
N GLU A 50 -5.54 21.70 8.77
CA GLU A 50 -5.65 20.67 9.83
C GLU A 50 -4.35 20.58 10.65
N PHE A 51 -3.19 20.45 9.98
CA PHE A 51 -1.91 20.36 10.67
C PHE A 51 -1.52 21.66 11.38
N GLN A 52 -1.81 22.82 10.77
CA GLN A 52 -1.59 24.13 11.43
C GLN A 52 -2.44 24.28 12.70
N ALA A 53 -3.67 23.77 12.70
CA ALA A 53 -4.56 23.83 13.86
C ALA A 53 -4.18 22.82 14.96
N LYS A 54 -3.86 21.58 14.58
CA LYS A 54 -3.64 20.48 15.53
C LYS A 54 -2.19 20.35 16.01
N MET A 55 -1.21 20.66 15.13
CA MET A 55 0.21 20.40 15.33
C MET A 55 1.07 21.56 14.79
N PRO A 56 0.90 22.82 15.28
CA PRO A 56 1.51 24.01 14.66
C PRO A 56 3.05 23.95 14.60
N GLU A 57 3.71 23.37 15.59
CA GLU A 57 5.18 23.24 15.61
C GLU A 57 5.68 22.26 14.52
N ALA A 58 4.97 21.14 14.35
CA ALA A 58 5.33 20.13 13.35
C ALA A 58 4.90 20.54 11.94
N ALA A 59 3.85 21.33 11.78
CA ALA A 59 3.34 21.81 10.49
C ALA A 59 4.41 22.53 9.65
N GLY A 60 5.38 23.18 10.30
CA GLY A 60 6.50 23.85 9.63
C GLY A 60 7.38 22.91 8.80
N LYS A 61 7.43 21.63 9.15
CA LYS A 61 8.18 20.60 8.40
C LYS A 61 7.48 20.17 7.11
N ILE A 62 6.16 20.42 6.97
CA ILE A 62 5.38 19.95 5.84
C ILE A 62 5.41 21.00 4.71
N LYS A 63 5.75 20.55 3.51
CA LYS A 63 5.70 21.37 2.29
C LYS A 63 4.76 20.72 1.28
N PHE A 64 3.88 21.53 0.70
CA PHE A 64 2.87 21.08 -0.25
C PHE A 64 3.29 21.43 -1.69
N PHE A 65 3.25 20.43 -2.56
CA PHE A 65 3.57 20.55 -3.98
C PHE A 65 2.37 20.04 -4.80
N ILE A 66 1.74 20.94 -5.54
CA ILE A 66 0.72 20.55 -6.52
C ILE A 66 1.43 20.03 -7.76
N GLY A 67 1.10 18.80 -8.18
CA GLY A 67 1.66 18.21 -9.37
C GLY A 67 1.11 16.81 -9.66
N ASP A 68 1.38 16.35 -10.88
CA ASP A 68 0.92 15.06 -11.39
C ASP A 68 2.12 14.15 -11.70
N VAL A 69 2.11 12.91 -11.18
CA VAL A 69 3.16 11.92 -11.47
C VAL A 69 3.25 11.57 -12.96
N ARG A 70 2.19 11.81 -13.73
CA ARG A 70 2.15 11.60 -15.17
C ARG A 70 2.95 12.66 -15.95
N ASP A 71 3.28 13.78 -15.31
CA ASP A 71 4.10 14.85 -15.86
C ASP A 71 5.50 14.83 -15.25
N LEU A 72 6.47 14.38 -16.05
CA LEU A 72 7.87 14.28 -15.62
C LEU A 72 8.46 15.63 -15.19
N ALA A 73 8.10 16.73 -15.86
CA ALA A 73 8.62 18.05 -15.52
C ALA A 73 8.12 18.50 -14.13
N SER A 74 6.84 18.28 -13.83
CA SER A 74 6.25 18.53 -12.52
C SER A 74 6.94 17.71 -11.42
N VAL A 75 7.20 16.42 -11.67
CA VAL A 75 7.90 15.54 -10.74
C VAL A 75 9.35 16.02 -10.51
N LYS A 76 10.09 16.35 -11.57
CA LYS A 76 11.47 16.84 -11.46
C LYS A 76 11.56 18.13 -10.64
N ASN A 77 10.64 19.07 -10.83
CA ASN A 77 10.61 20.31 -10.06
C ASN A 77 10.44 20.06 -8.54
N ALA A 78 9.59 19.11 -8.17
CA ALA A 78 9.37 18.78 -6.75
C ALA A 78 10.52 17.95 -6.15
N MET A 79 11.41 17.36 -6.98
CA MET A 79 12.44 16.41 -6.57
C MET A 79 13.72 17.07 -6.05
N HIS A 80 13.96 18.35 -6.30
CA HIS A 80 15.19 19.02 -5.91
C HIS A 80 15.46 18.95 -4.39
N GLY A 81 16.59 18.34 -4.00
CA GLY A 81 17.00 18.22 -2.61
C GLY A 81 16.21 17.18 -1.79
N VAL A 82 15.49 16.28 -2.44
CA VAL A 82 14.83 15.13 -1.82
C VAL A 82 15.85 14.03 -1.54
N ASP A 83 15.85 13.49 -0.31
CA ASP A 83 16.72 12.37 0.07
C ASP A 83 16.01 11.02 -0.08
N TYR A 84 14.70 10.95 0.25
CA TYR A 84 13.89 9.73 0.28
C TYR A 84 12.53 9.95 -0.37
N ILE A 85 11.99 8.91 -1.02
CA ILE A 85 10.66 8.95 -1.62
C ILE A 85 9.85 7.75 -1.16
N PHE A 86 8.62 8.03 -0.72
CA PHE A 86 7.55 7.05 -0.65
C PHE A 86 6.55 7.32 -1.78
N HIS A 87 6.55 6.44 -2.78
CA HIS A 87 5.69 6.58 -3.96
C HIS A 87 4.39 5.81 -3.77
N ALA A 88 3.33 6.53 -3.37
CA ALA A 88 1.98 5.98 -3.14
C ALA A 88 0.91 6.53 -4.12
N ALA A 89 1.29 7.41 -5.04
CA ALA A 89 0.35 7.90 -6.05
C ALA A 89 -0.07 6.78 -7.00
N ALA A 90 -1.36 6.46 -7.03
CA ALA A 90 -1.91 5.41 -7.88
C ALA A 90 -3.42 5.56 -8.07
N LEU A 91 -3.95 4.97 -9.14
CA LEU A 91 -5.35 4.60 -9.24
C LEU A 91 -5.53 3.20 -8.64
N LYS A 92 -6.45 3.05 -7.68
CA LYS A 92 -6.62 1.81 -6.89
C LYS A 92 -8.04 1.23 -6.93
N GLN A 93 -9.01 1.95 -7.46
CA GLN A 93 -10.41 1.50 -7.50
C GLN A 93 -10.59 0.57 -8.70
N VAL A 94 -10.93 -0.70 -8.43
CA VAL A 94 -11.11 -1.70 -9.48
C VAL A 94 -12.12 -1.27 -10.54
N PRO A 95 -13.35 -0.84 -10.19
CA PRO A 95 -14.32 -0.42 -11.21
C PRO A 95 -13.82 0.72 -12.09
N SER A 96 -13.22 1.75 -11.49
CA SER A 96 -12.69 2.88 -12.27
C SER A 96 -11.58 2.48 -13.22
N CYS A 97 -10.71 1.54 -12.80
CA CYS A 97 -9.62 1.06 -13.66
C CYS A 97 -10.14 0.17 -14.79
N GLU A 98 -11.20 -0.63 -14.55
CA GLU A 98 -11.86 -1.41 -15.60
C GLU A 98 -12.46 -0.53 -16.69
N PHE A 99 -13.15 0.56 -16.32
CA PHE A 99 -13.72 1.49 -17.27
C PHE A 99 -12.69 2.40 -17.94
N PHE A 100 -11.59 2.71 -17.25
CA PHE A 100 -10.53 3.62 -17.74
C PHE A 100 -9.14 2.99 -17.59
N PRO A 101 -8.86 1.85 -18.26
CA PRO A 101 -7.60 1.12 -18.05
C PRO A 101 -6.36 1.94 -18.45
N MET A 102 -6.48 2.78 -19.47
CA MET A 102 -5.35 3.64 -19.88
C MET A 102 -5.01 4.71 -18.83
N GLU A 103 -5.98 5.20 -18.06
CA GLU A 103 -5.67 6.11 -16.95
C GLU A 103 -4.95 5.39 -15.80
N ALA A 104 -5.27 4.10 -15.58
CA ALA A 104 -4.51 3.25 -14.65
C ALA A 104 -3.07 3.04 -15.16
N VAL A 105 -2.88 2.74 -16.44
CA VAL A 105 -1.54 2.60 -17.05
C VAL A 105 -0.74 3.91 -16.95
N LYS A 106 -1.32 5.04 -17.34
CA LYS A 106 -0.66 6.35 -17.27
C LYS A 106 -0.23 6.71 -15.86
N THR A 107 -1.07 6.41 -14.85
CA THR A 107 -0.78 6.76 -13.45
C THR A 107 0.12 5.74 -12.79
N ASN A 108 -0.23 4.45 -12.85
CA ASN A 108 0.44 3.40 -12.10
C ASN A 108 1.76 2.98 -12.76
N VAL A 109 1.82 2.95 -14.11
CA VAL A 109 3.00 2.49 -14.85
C VAL A 109 3.89 3.68 -15.23
N PHE A 110 3.40 4.58 -16.10
CA PHE A 110 4.20 5.73 -16.56
C PHE A 110 4.48 6.72 -15.43
N GLY A 111 3.52 6.97 -14.52
CA GLY A 111 3.74 7.82 -13.36
C GLY A 111 4.84 7.29 -12.45
N THR A 112 4.90 5.97 -12.24
CA THR A 112 6.01 5.34 -11.50
C THR A 112 7.34 5.48 -12.25
N ASP A 113 7.37 5.23 -13.57
CA ASP A 113 8.59 5.43 -14.37
C ASP A 113 9.11 6.86 -14.28
N ASN A 114 8.22 7.86 -14.36
CA ASN A 114 8.57 9.28 -14.20
C ASN A 114 9.17 9.57 -12.83
N VAL A 115 8.56 9.08 -11.76
CA VAL A 115 9.06 9.28 -10.39
C VAL A 115 10.44 8.65 -10.22
N LEU A 116 10.63 7.42 -10.69
CA LEU A 116 11.92 6.73 -10.62
C LEU A 116 13.00 7.41 -11.46
N THR A 117 12.66 7.86 -12.67
CA THR A 117 13.57 8.63 -13.53
C THR A 117 14.03 9.92 -12.85
N ALA A 118 13.08 10.71 -12.35
CA ALA A 118 13.39 11.94 -11.63
C ALA A 118 14.21 11.71 -10.36
N ALA A 119 13.92 10.61 -9.62
CA ALA A 119 14.65 10.25 -8.42
C ALA A 119 16.11 9.89 -8.71
N ILE A 120 16.37 9.13 -9.78
CA ILE A 120 17.71 8.77 -10.22
C ILE A 120 18.48 10.03 -10.66
N ASP A 121 17.85 10.89 -11.48
CA ASP A 121 18.45 12.15 -11.96
C ASP A 121 18.80 13.07 -10.78
N ALA A 122 17.98 13.13 -9.75
CA ALA A 122 18.18 13.97 -8.56
C ALA A 122 19.11 13.35 -7.50
N GLY A 123 19.54 12.09 -7.65
CA GLY A 123 20.40 11.40 -6.69
C GLY A 123 19.68 11.06 -5.37
N VAL A 124 18.40 10.76 -5.42
CA VAL A 124 17.60 10.33 -4.26
C VAL A 124 18.18 9.03 -3.71
N LYS A 125 18.36 8.93 -2.39
CA LYS A 125 19.01 7.78 -1.74
C LYS A 125 18.19 6.50 -1.80
N ALA A 126 16.88 6.62 -1.59
CA ALA A 126 15.98 5.47 -1.70
C ALA A 126 14.57 5.87 -2.11
N VAL A 127 13.98 5.03 -2.95
CA VAL A 127 12.57 5.11 -3.39
C VAL A 127 11.87 3.81 -2.99
N ILE A 128 10.82 3.92 -2.19
CA ILE A 128 9.94 2.79 -1.87
C ILE A 128 8.61 3.00 -2.59
N CYS A 129 8.28 2.07 -3.48
CA CYS A 129 7.05 2.10 -4.27
C CYS A 129 5.98 1.20 -3.65
N LEU A 130 4.75 1.70 -3.60
CA LEU A 130 3.62 1.01 -2.99
C LEU A 130 2.89 0.13 -3.99
N SER A 131 2.92 -1.20 -3.80
CA SER A 131 2.13 -2.16 -4.57
C SER A 131 0.98 -2.77 -3.74
N THR A 132 0.49 -3.94 -4.10
CA THR A 132 -0.72 -4.56 -3.55
C THR A 132 -0.72 -6.06 -3.83
N ASP A 133 -1.45 -6.85 -3.03
CA ASP A 133 -1.81 -8.24 -3.27
C ASP A 133 -2.43 -8.48 -4.66
N LYS A 134 -3.12 -7.48 -5.21
CA LYS A 134 -3.77 -7.58 -6.52
C LYS A 134 -2.80 -7.58 -7.71
N ALA A 135 -1.52 -7.27 -7.46
CA ALA A 135 -0.45 -7.42 -8.44
C ALA A 135 -0.01 -8.88 -8.62
N ALA A 136 -0.22 -9.73 -7.60
CA ALA A 136 0.00 -11.17 -7.68
C ALA A 136 -1.21 -11.85 -8.34
N TYR A 137 -0.99 -12.59 -9.42
CA TYR A 137 -2.05 -13.21 -10.24
C TYR A 137 -3.19 -12.23 -10.57
N PRO A 138 -2.91 -11.15 -11.31
CA PRO A 138 -3.89 -10.09 -11.54
C PRO A 138 -5.05 -10.56 -12.40
N VAL A 139 -6.29 -10.22 -12.01
CA VAL A 139 -7.52 -10.57 -12.73
C VAL A 139 -8.31 -9.37 -13.23
N ASN A 140 -7.84 -8.15 -12.93
CA ASN A 140 -8.48 -6.90 -13.31
C ASN A 140 -7.44 -5.85 -13.76
N ALA A 141 -7.90 -4.79 -14.44
CA ALA A 141 -7.03 -3.75 -15.01
C ALA A 141 -6.18 -3.04 -13.93
N MET A 142 -6.73 -2.85 -12.73
CA MET A 142 -5.96 -2.26 -11.62
C MET A 142 -4.81 -3.17 -11.21
N GLY A 143 -5.07 -4.45 -10.96
CA GLY A 143 -4.05 -5.45 -10.61
C GLY A 143 -3.00 -5.61 -11.72
N THR A 144 -3.43 -5.67 -13.00
CA THR A 144 -2.54 -5.77 -14.16
C THR A 144 -1.62 -4.55 -14.27
N SER A 145 -2.15 -3.34 -14.07
CA SER A 145 -1.32 -2.12 -14.07
C SER A 145 -0.31 -2.11 -12.93
N LYS A 146 -0.68 -2.63 -11.75
CA LYS A 146 0.22 -2.77 -10.60
C LYS A 146 1.28 -3.85 -10.81
N ALA A 147 0.92 -4.98 -11.41
CA ALA A 147 1.88 -6.02 -11.79
C ALA A 147 2.93 -5.49 -12.80
N MET A 148 2.48 -4.73 -13.82
CA MET A 148 3.40 -4.06 -14.74
C MET A 148 4.26 -3.00 -14.04
N MET A 149 3.69 -2.24 -13.11
CA MET A 149 4.42 -1.28 -12.28
C MET A 149 5.58 -1.96 -11.53
N GLU A 150 5.36 -3.13 -10.92
CA GLU A 150 6.42 -3.89 -10.23
C GLU A 150 7.56 -4.29 -11.20
N LYS A 151 7.22 -4.69 -12.43
CA LYS A 151 8.23 -5.00 -13.45
C LYS A 151 9.04 -3.76 -13.85
N VAL A 152 8.40 -2.59 -13.97
CA VAL A 152 9.09 -1.31 -14.24
C VAL A 152 10.00 -0.95 -13.08
N ILE A 153 9.58 -1.11 -11.83
CA ILE A 153 10.40 -0.86 -10.63
C ILE A 153 11.65 -1.71 -10.65
N VAL A 154 11.51 -3.02 -10.88
CA VAL A 154 12.63 -3.96 -10.96
C VAL A 154 13.56 -3.61 -12.14
N ALA A 155 13.01 -3.31 -13.32
CA ALA A 155 13.81 -2.91 -14.47
C ALA A 155 14.60 -1.63 -14.20
N LYS A 156 13.95 -0.63 -13.60
CA LYS A 156 14.58 0.66 -13.26
C LYS A 156 15.69 0.51 -12.22
N SER A 157 15.52 -0.40 -11.24
CA SER A 157 16.54 -0.68 -10.22
C SER A 157 17.86 -1.19 -10.81
N ARG A 158 17.84 -1.78 -12.01
CA ARG A 158 19.05 -2.25 -12.72
C ARG A 158 19.80 -1.15 -13.45
N THR A 159 19.21 0.03 -13.65
CA THR A 159 19.80 1.14 -14.41
C THR A 159 20.65 2.07 -13.54
N VAL A 160 20.68 1.86 -12.23
CA VAL A 160 21.39 2.72 -11.28
C VAL A 160 22.09 1.89 -10.21
N SER A 161 23.28 2.34 -9.78
CA SER A 161 23.98 1.70 -8.66
C SER A 161 23.15 1.84 -7.36
N PRO A 162 22.99 0.76 -6.57
CA PRO A 162 22.25 0.79 -5.29
C PRO A 162 22.84 1.76 -4.26
N GLU A 163 24.12 2.06 -4.35
CA GLU A 163 24.80 3.05 -3.48
C GLU A 163 24.37 4.48 -3.81
N LYS A 164 23.94 4.73 -5.04
CA LYS A 164 23.39 6.03 -5.47
C LYS A 164 21.92 6.15 -5.18
N THR A 165 21.13 5.18 -5.68
CA THR A 165 19.67 5.18 -5.49
C THR A 165 19.16 3.77 -5.31
N LYS A 166 18.71 3.44 -4.10
CA LYS A 166 18.03 2.18 -3.80
C LYS A 166 16.57 2.27 -4.23
N ILE A 167 16.08 1.29 -4.97
CA ILE A 167 14.70 1.24 -5.46
C ILE A 167 14.07 -0.08 -5.04
N CYS A 168 13.01 -0.04 -4.21
CA CYS A 168 12.31 -1.22 -3.72
C CYS A 168 10.80 -1.06 -3.90
N CYS A 169 10.10 -2.18 -3.82
CA CYS A 169 8.66 -2.25 -3.81
C CYS A 169 8.15 -2.87 -2.51
N THR A 170 7.00 -2.43 -2.00
CA THR A 170 6.29 -3.07 -0.90
C THR A 170 4.94 -3.60 -1.38
N ARG A 171 4.59 -4.82 -0.97
CA ARG A 171 3.32 -5.47 -1.28
C ARG A 171 2.63 -5.85 0.02
N TYR A 172 1.34 -5.52 0.14
CA TYR A 172 0.53 -5.78 1.31
C TYR A 172 -0.92 -6.08 0.90
N GLY A 173 -1.67 -6.70 1.82
CA GLY A 173 -3.07 -7.05 1.63
C GLY A 173 -4.03 -5.89 1.86
N ASN A 174 -5.25 -6.24 2.26
CA ASN A 174 -6.27 -5.25 2.53
C ASN A 174 -5.98 -4.47 3.82
N VAL A 175 -5.91 -3.13 3.70
CA VAL A 175 -5.75 -2.23 4.84
C VAL A 175 -7.13 -1.82 5.35
N MET A 176 -7.42 -2.15 6.62
CA MET A 176 -8.68 -1.84 7.28
C MET A 176 -8.94 -0.34 7.31
N CYS A 177 -10.19 0.05 7.21
CA CYS A 177 -10.68 1.43 7.29
C CYS A 177 -10.01 2.42 6.33
N SER A 178 -9.31 1.94 5.29
CA SER A 178 -8.79 2.81 4.25
C SER A 178 -9.93 3.45 3.45
N ARG A 179 -9.71 4.65 2.91
CA ARG A 179 -10.74 5.39 2.14
C ARG A 179 -11.31 4.55 1.01
N GLY A 180 -12.64 4.44 0.96
CA GLY A 180 -13.37 3.67 -0.04
C GLY A 180 -13.28 2.15 0.16
N SER A 181 -12.92 1.68 1.37
CA SER A 181 -12.94 0.27 1.75
C SER A 181 -14.28 -0.15 2.36
N VAL A 182 -14.45 -1.45 2.52
CA VAL A 182 -15.73 -2.07 2.90
C VAL A 182 -16.18 -1.73 4.33
N ILE A 183 -15.27 -1.58 5.29
CA ILE A 183 -15.64 -1.32 6.69
C ILE A 183 -16.33 0.05 6.85
N PRO A 184 -15.79 1.18 6.35
CA PRO A 184 -16.52 2.44 6.36
C PRO A 184 -17.87 2.38 5.65
N LEU A 185 -17.96 1.68 4.50
CA LEU A 185 -19.20 1.48 3.79
C LEU A 185 -20.25 0.79 4.66
N TRP A 186 -19.89 -0.27 5.37
CA TRP A 186 -20.81 -0.97 6.27
C TRP A 186 -21.24 -0.12 7.46
N ILE A 187 -20.32 0.66 8.03
CA ILE A 187 -20.67 1.60 9.10
C ILE A 187 -21.69 2.64 8.61
N ASP A 188 -21.51 3.16 7.39
CA ASP A 188 -22.45 4.11 6.79
C ASP A 188 -23.81 3.46 6.49
N GLN A 189 -23.82 2.22 6.02
CA GLN A 189 -25.08 1.44 5.83
C GLN A 189 -25.80 1.25 7.17
N ILE A 190 -25.10 0.87 8.24
CA ILE A 190 -25.67 0.74 9.58
C ILE A 190 -26.24 2.07 10.07
N LYS A 191 -25.51 3.19 9.90
CA LYS A 191 -26.00 4.54 10.28
C LYS A 191 -27.25 4.92 9.54
N ALA A 192 -27.37 4.52 8.28
CA ALA A 192 -28.55 4.78 7.44
C ALA A 192 -29.72 3.79 7.69
N GLY A 193 -29.57 2.80 8.57
CA GLY A 193 -30.57 1.77 8.83
C GLY A 193 -30.73 0.76 7.69
N ASN A 194 -29.79 0.72 6.75
CA ASN A 194 -29.77 -0.22 5.62
C ASN A 194 -29.01 -1.50 5.97
N PRO A 195 -29.42 -2.67 5.46
CA PRO A 195 -28.64 -3.89 5.59
C PRO A 195 -27.20 -3.69 5.12
N ILE A 196 -26.21 -4.26 5.81
CA ILE A 196 -24.87 -4.30 5.25
C ILE A 196 -24.80 -5.32 4.10
N THR A 197 -24.06 -4.98 3.06
CA THR A 197 -23.96 -5.82 1.86
C THR A 197 -22.60 -6.53 1.79
N ILE A 198 -22.63 -7.85 1.62
CA ILE A 198 -21.42 -8.67 1.38
C ILE A 198 -21.55 -9.39 0.03
N THR A 199 -20.41 -9.63 -0.61
CA THR A 199 -20.38 -10.27 -1.93
C THR A 199 -20.51 -11.78 -1.83
N GLU A 200 -19.59 -12.43 -1.17
CA GLU A 200 -19.55 -13.89 -0.93
C GLU A 200 -19.03 -14.15 0.49
N PRO A 201 -19.82 -14.83 1.35
CA PRO A 201 -19.46 -15.06 2.75
C PRO A 201 -18.09 -15.72 2.95
N ASN A 202 -17.76 -16.69 2.11
CA ASN A 202 -16.54 -17.51 2.21
C ASN A 202 -15.30 -16.85 1.58
N MET A 203 -15.42 -15.70 0.92
CA MET A 203 -14.25 -14.96 0.45
C MET A 203 -13.34 -14.62 1.62
N THR A 204 -12.04 -14.82 1.45
CA THR A 204 -11.05 -14.41 2.45
C THR A 204 -10.33 -13.13 2.03
N ARG A 205 -9.97 -12.33 3.01
CA ARG A 205 -9.17 -11.11 2.83
C ARG A 205 -8.14 -11.01 3.94
N PHE A 206 -6.95 -10.57 3.58
CA PHE A 206 -5.95 -10.20 4.59
C PHE A 206 -6.47 -9.04 5.43
N ILE A 207 -6.12 -9.04 6.71
CA ILE A 207 -6.56 -8.04 7.68
C ILE A 207 -5.33 -7.40 8.31
N MET A 208 -5.10 -6.14 7.98
CA MET A 208 -3.99 -5.38 8.55
C MET A 208 -4.38 -3.93 8.83
N SER A 209 -3.72 -3.32 9.80
CA SER A 209 -3.85 -1.90 10.08
C SER A 209 -3.01 -1.04 9.13
N LEU A 210 -3.26 0.25 9.14
CA LEU A 210 -2.47 1.21 8.38
C LEU A 210 -1.06 1.38 9.00
N GLU A 211 -0.96 1.26 10.31
CA GLU A 211 0.28 1.29 11.07
C GLU A 211 1.19 0.11 10.70
N GLU A 212 0.65 -1.12 10.67
CA GLU A 212 1.37 -2.32 10.21
C GLU A 212 1.91 -2.13 8.78
N ALA A 213 1.10 -1.53 7.90
CA ALA A 213 1.50 -1.25 6.53
C ALA A 213 2.63 -0.19 6.44
N VAL A 214 2.63 0.82 7.32
CA VAL A 214 3.71 1.81 7.42
C VAL A 214 4.99 1.18 7.97
N ASP A 215 4.90 0.22 8.90
CA ASP A 215 6.06 -0.51 9.42
C ASP A 215 6.79 -1.28 8.30
N LEU A 216 6.07 -1.86 7.34
CA LEU A 216 6.68 -2.44 6.14
C LEU A 216 7.45 -1.40 5.31
N VAL A 217 6.92 -0.18 5.16
CA VAL A 217 7.62 0.90 4.44
C VAL A 217 8.91 1.30 5.14
N LEU A 218 8.88 1.44 6.47
CA LEU A 218 10.08 1.72 7.28
C LEU A 218 11.10 0.60 7.16
N PHE A 219 10.65 -0.64 7.25
CA PHE A 219 11.50 -1.81 7.06
C PHE A 219 12.17 -1.81 5.68
N ALA A 220 11.42 -1.46 4.62
CA ALA A 220 11.93 -1.37 3.27
C ALA A 220 13.01 -0.28 3.11
N PHE A 221 12.82 0.89 3.73
CA PHE A 221 13.84 1.93 3.73
C PHE A 221 15.14 1.49 4.42
N GLN A 222 15.03 0.75 5.50
CA GLN A 222 16.18 0.32 6.31
C GLN A 222 16.87 -0.92 5.72
N ASN A 223 16.12 -1.94 5.34
CA ASN A 223 16.60 -3.30 5.08
C ASN A 223 16.46 -3.76 3.63
N GLY A 224 15.68 -3.05 2.80
CA GLY A 224 15.45 -3.43 1.41
C GLY A 224 16.75 -3.37 0.59
N VAL A 225 16.87 -4.29 -0.36
CA VAL A 225 17.92 -4.30 -1.39
C VAL A 225 17.28 -3.86 -2.71
N SER A 226 18.04 -3.14 -3.55
CA SER A 226 17.51 -2.59 -4.80
C SER A 226 16.96 -3.69 -5.70
N GLY A 227 15.72 -3.50 -6.17
CA GLY A 227 14.95 -4.46 -6.96
C GLY A 227 14.08 -5.41 -6.15
N ASP A 228 14.18 -5.44 -4.82
CA ASP A 228 13.37 -6.31 -3.97
C ASP A 228 11.88 -5.92 -3.98
N ILE A 229 11.03 -6.93 -3.87
CA ILE A 229 9.64 -6.79 -3.42
C ILE A 229 9.56 -7.29 -1.97
N LEU A 230 9.20 -6.41 -1.06
CA LEU A 230 9.01 -6.74 0.34
C LEU A 230 7.53 -6.92 0.63
N VAL A 231 7.18 -8.03 1.27
CA VAL A 231 5.79 -8.48 1.43
C VAL A 231 5.46 -8.59 2.91
N GLN A 232 4.35 -7.95 3.32
CA GLN A 232 3.82 -8.05 4.68
C GLN A 232 3.17 -9.41 4.90
N LYS A 233 3.57 -10.12 5.94
CA LYS A 233 2.78 -11.23 6.47
C LYS A 233 1.61 -10.67 7.26
N ALA A 234 0.42 -11.15 6.97
CA ALA A 234 -0.79 -10.70 7.67
C ALA A 234 -1.74 -11.89 7.88
N PRO A 235 -2.50 -11.90 8.98
CA PRO A 235 -3.63 -12.81 9.15
C PRO A 235 -4.75 -12.42 8.19
N ALA A 236 -5.73 -13.30 8.05
CA ALA A 236 -6.90 -13.08 7.22
C ALA A 236 -8.19 -13.42 7.98
N CYS A 237 -9.32 -13.07 7.41
CA CYS A 237 -10.62 -13.60 7.83
C CYS A 237 -11.55 -13.73 6.62
N THR A 238 -12.66 -14.45 6.78
CA THR A 238 -13.73 -14.47 5.79
C THR A 238 -14.49 -13.14 5.81
N ILE A 239 -15.13 -12.81 4.69
CA ILE A 239 -16.01 -11.62 4.61
C ILE A 239 -17.18 -11.74 5.59
N GLU A 240 -17.70 -12.95 5.82
CA GLU A 240 -18.74 -13.19 6.82
C GLU A 240 -18.23 -12.89 8.24
N THR A 241 -17.03 -13.37 8.59
CA THR A 241 -16.40 -13.10 9.89
C THR A 241 -16.21 -11.59 10.11
N LEU A 242 -15.71 -10.89 9.08
CA LEU A 242 -15.54 -9.43 9.14
C LEU A 242 -16.88 -8.70 9.31
N ALA A 243 -17.91 -9.12 8.56
CA ALA A 243 -19.25 -8.55 8.68
C ALA A 243 -19.86 -8.75 10.07
N LYS A 244 -19.76 -9.97 10.62
CA LYS A 244 -20.20 -10.28 12.00
C LYS A 244 -19.43 -9.47 13.05
N ALA A 245 -18.13 -9.26 12.85
CA ALA A 245 -17.34 -8.44 13.76
C ALA A 245 -17.78 -6.98 13.74
N VAL A 246 -18.00 -6.40 12.56
CA VAL A 246 -18.49 -5.00 12.44
C VAL A 246 -19.89 -4.85 12.99
N THR A 247 -20.83 -5.72 12.62
CA THR A 247 -22.21 -5.66 13.16
C THR A 247 -22.24 -5.88 14.67
N GLY A 248 -21.41 -6.80 15.21
CA GLY A 248 -21.31 -7.03 16.65
C GLY A 248 -20.86 -5.79 17.43
N LEU A 249 -19.98 -4.95 16.86
CA LEU A 249 -19.52 -3.71 17.49
C LEU A 249 -20.52 -2.54 17.32
N PHE A 250 -21.13 -2.41 16.16
CA PHE A 250 -21.94 -1.24 15.83
C PHE A 250 -23.45 -1.47 15.97
N ALA A 251 -23.96 -2.63 15.65
CA ALA A 251 -25.40 -2.95 15.67
C ALA A 251 -25.61 -4.47 15.80
N PRO A 252 -25.55 -5.06 17.02
CA PRO A 252 -25.78 -6.48 17.20
C PRO A 252 -27.10 -6.93 16.59
N GLY A 253 -27.08 -8.01 15.79
CA GLY A 253 -28.27 -8.52 15.10
C GLY A 253 -28.65 -7.77 13.81
N HIS A 254 -27.84 -6.83 13.34
CA HIS A 254 -28.10 -6.11 12.10
C HIS A 254 -28.10 -7.04 10.88
N GLU A 255 -28.98 -6.77 9.93
CA GLU A 255 -29.14 -7.60 8.74
C GLU A 255 -27.90 -7.57 7.84
N ILE A 256 -27.46 -8.76 7.41
CA ILE A 256 -26.37 -8.96 6.46
C ILE A 256 -26.97 -9.54 5.17
N LYS A 257 -26.87 -8.79 4.06
CA LYS A 257 -27.39 -9.19 2.76
C LYS A 257 -26.26 -9.64 1.84
N VAL A 258 -26.37 -10.87 1.32
CA VAL A 258 -25.46 -11.39 0.28
C VAL A 258 -25.91 -10.88 -1.09
N ILE A 259 -24.99 -10.23 -1.83
CA ILE A 259 -25.28 -9.64 -3.14
C ILE A 259 -24.60 -10.34 -4.32
N GLY A 260 -23.74 -11.34 -4.04
CA GLY A 260 -22.98 -12.08 -5.06
C GLY A 260 -21.63 -11.44 -5.42
N ILE A 261 -20.79 -12.22 -6.09
CA ILE A 261 -19.43 -11.85 -6.50
C ILE A 261 -19.48 -10.80 -7.61
N ARG A 262 -18.68 -9.76 -7.50
CA ARG A 262 -18.57 -8.72 -8.53
C ARG A 262 -17.54 -9.11 -9.59
N HIS A 263 -17.65 -8.52 -10.76
CA HIS A 263 -16.64 -8.68 -11.82
C HIS A 263 -15.26 -8.23 -11.33
N GLY A 264 -14.24 -9.05 -11.59
CA GLY A 264 -12.85 -8.74 -11.20
C GLY A 264 -12.52 -8.97 -9.73
N GLU A 265 -13.42 -9.57 -8.93
CA GLU A 265 -13.14 -10.00 -7.56
C GLU A 265 -12.64 -11.44 -7.52
N LYS A 266 -11.70 -11.72 -6.60
CA LYS A 266 -11.17 -13.05 -6.31
C LYS A 266 -11.81 -13.64 -5.06
N MET A 267 -11.89 -14.97 -4.98
CA MET A 267 -12.30 -15.68 -3.76
C MET A 267 -11.29 -15.45 -2.61
N TYR A 268 -10.00 -15.37 -2.94
CA TYR A 268 -8.92 -15.08 -2.00
C TYR A 268 -7.86 -14.20 -2.66
N GLU A 269 -7.10 -13.49 -1.88
CA GLU A 269 -6.01 -12.62 -2.36
C GLU A 269 -4.66 -13.31 -2.14
N THR A 270 -3.75 -13.12 -3.09
CA THR A 270 -2.40 -13.71 -3.07
C THR A 270 -1.35 -12.62 -2.84
N LEU A 271 -0.46 -12.84 -1.88
CA LEU A 271 0.66 -11.94 -1.60
C LEU A 271 1.97 -12.42 -2.23
N LEU A 272 2.18 -13.74 -2.33
CA LEU A 272 3.28 -14.35 -3.06
C LEU A 272 2.76 -15.40 -4.02
N THR A 273 3.17 -15.32 -5.29
CA THR A 273 2.89 -16.37 -6.27
C THR A 273 3.74 -17.60 -6.00
N ASN A 274 3.39 -18.73 -6.65
CA ASN A 274 4.17 -19.97 -6.56
C ASN A 274 5.64 -19.75 -6.97
N GLU A 275 5.84 -18.99 -8.06
CA GLU A 275 7.16 -18.70 -8.60
C GLU A 275 7.97 -17.80 -7.63
N GLU A 276 7.32 -16.82 -7.02
CA GLU A 276 7.95 -15.96 -6.03
C GLU A 276 8.30 -16.71 -4.75
N CYS A 277 7.43 -17.60 -4.29
CA CYS A 277 7.70 -18.45 -3.12
C CYS A 277 8.94 -19.32 -3.30
N ALA A 278 9.25 -19.76 -4.52
CA ALA A 278 10.46 -20.55 -4.77
C ALA A 278 11.75 -19.82 -4.37
N HIS A 279 11.75 -18.49 -4.40
CA HIS A 279 12.92 -17.64 -4.13
C HIS A 279 12.71 -16.69 -2.95
N ALA A 280 11.54 -16.70 -2.32
CA ALA A 280 11.22 -15.81 -1.20
C ALA A 280 12.07 -16.15 0.03
N ILE A 281 12.60 -15.12 0.66
CA ILE A 281 13.36 -15.20 1.90
C ILE A 281 12.45 -14.78 3.04
N ASP A 282 12.33 -15.65 4.05
CA ASP A 282 11.57 -15.36 5.26
C ASP A 282 12.39 -14.48 6.21
N LEU A 283 11.86 -13.32 6.55
CA LEU A 283 12.45 -12.33 7.46
C LEU A 283 11.61 -12.15 8.74
N GLY A 284 10.90 -13.18 9.18
CA GLY A 284 10.02 -13.12 10.34
C GLY A 284 8.66 -12.53 9.98
N ASN A 285 8.44 -11.25 10.23
CA ASN A 285 7.16 -10.57 9.93
C ASN A 285 6.98 -10.25 8.44
N PHE A 286 8.02 -10.39 7.63
CA PHE A 286 8.02 -10.03 6.22
C PHE A 286 8.61 -11.15 5.37
N TYR A 287 8.21 -11.19 4.11
CA TYR A 287 8.95 -11.90 3.08
C TYR A 287 9.71 -10.91 2.20
N ARG A 288 10.85 -11.33 1.72
CA ARG A 288 11.62 -10.63 0.70
C ARG A 288 11.65 -11.48 -0.56
N VAL A 289 11.19 -10.94 -1.68
CA VAL A 289 11.33 -11.53 -3.01
C VAL A 289 12.48 -10.80 -3.71
N PRO A 290 13.66 -11.42 -3.83
CA PRO A 290 14.79 -10.81 -4.50
C PRO A 290 14.53 -10.71 -6.00
N CYS A 291 14.99 -9.63 -6.64
CA CYS A 291 14.93 -9.53 -8.09
C CYS A 291 15.95 -10.45 -8.77
N ASP A 292 15.63 -10.87 -10.00
CA ASP A 292 16.62 -11.52 -10.87
C ASP A 292 17.74 -10.54 -11.24
N LYS A 293 18.97 -10.86 -10.82
CA LYS A 293 20.16 -10.02 -11.04
C LYS A 293 20.92 -10.35 -12.32
N ARG A 294 20.45 -11.34 -13.09
CA ARG A 294 21.08 -11.72 -14.36
C ARG A 294 20.84 -10.65 -15.41
N ASP A 295 21.79 -10.48 -16.32
CA ASP A 295 21.65 -9.61 -17.50
C ASP A 295 21.09 -10.40 -18.70
N LEU A 296 20.89 -9.72 -19.84
CA LEU A 296 20.36 -10.34 -21.05
C LEU A 296 21.33 -11.33 -21.71
N ASN A 297 22.59 -11.32 -21.33
CA ASN A 297 23.63 -12.20 -21.89
C ASN A 297 23.74 -13.55 -21.13
N TYR A 298 22.89 -13.79 -20.11
CA TYR A 298 22.91 -15.07 -19.42
C TYR A 298 22.48 -16.21 -20.34
N ASP A 299 23.18 -17.32 -20.26
CA ASP A 299 22.81 -18.55 -20.98
C ASP A 299 21.69 -19.27 -20.24
N LYS A 300 20.48 -19.26 -20.83
CA LYS A 300 19.29 -19.87 -20.22
C LYS A 300 19.39 -21.38 -20.04
N TYR A 301 20.24 -22.04 -20.82
CA TYR A 301 20.29 -23.51 -20.90
C TYR A 301 21.46 -24.10 -20.13
N PHE A 302 22.48 -23.32 -19.78
CA PHE A 302 23.74 -23.79 -19.18
C PHE A 302 24.01 -23.25 -17.78
N LYS A 303 23.16 -22.35 -17.25
CA LYS A 303 23.24 -21.95 -15.85
C LYS A 303 22.26 -22.76 -15.03
N ASP A 304 22.81 -23.44 -14.01
CA ASP A 304 22.00 -24.15 -13.03
C ASP A 304 21.02 -23.16 -12.34
N GLY A 305 19.75 -23.57 -12.25
CA GLY A 305 18.78 -22.90 -11.42
C GLY A 305 19.13 -23.10 -9.94
N ASP A 306 18.49 -22.32 -9.06
CA ASP A 306 18.55 -22.57 -7.64
C ASP A 306 17.86 -23.91 -7.32
N THR A 307 18.64 -24.85 -6.77
CA THR A 307 18.12 -26.16 -6.38
C THR A 307 17.45 -26.14 -5.00
N GLN A 308 17.63 -25.07 -4.22
CA GLN A 308 16.95 -24.87 -2.95
C GLN A 308 15.62 -24.16 -3.18
N ARG A 309 14.56 -24.96 -3.32
CA ARG A 309 13.21 -24.42 -3.44
C ARG A 309 12.57 -24.31 -2.05
N ASN A 310 11.99 -23.14 -1.75
CA ASN A 310 11.15 -22.98 -0.57
C ASN A 310 9.94 -23.94 -0.67
N VAL A 311 9.54 -24.52 0.46
CA VAL A 311 8.44 -25.49 0.55
C VAL A 311 7.08 -24.83 0.33
N LEU A 312 7.00 -23.49 0.49
CA LEU A 312 5.78 -22.74 0.30
C LEU A 312 5.39 -22.72 -1.19
N THR A 313 4.20 -23.16 -1.50
CA THR A 313 3.70 -23.17 -2.89
C THR A 313 3.07 -21.85 -3.30
N GLU A 314 2.47 -21.13 -2.35
CA GLU A 314 1.79 -19.85 -2.53
C GLU A 314 1.56 -19.25 -1.14
N PHE A 315 1.53 -17.92 -1.01
CA PHE A 315 1.08 -17.24 0.22
C PHE A 315 -0.15 -16.40 -0.07
N ASN A 316 -1.29 -16.85 0.42
CA ASN A 316 -2.59 -16.25 0.15
C ASN A 316 -3.46 -16.16 1.41
N SER A 317 -4.61 -15.49 1.30
CA SER A 317 -5.51 -15.25 2.43
C SER A 317 -6.28 -16.50 2.92
N ASN A 318 -6.17 -17.65 2.21
CA ASN A 318 -6.73 -18.93 2.68
C ASN A 318 -5.73 -19.78 3.46
N ASN A 319 -4.42 -19.58 3.26
CA ASN A 319 -3.38 -20.40 3.88
C ASN A 319 -2.53 -19.65 4.93
N THR A 320 -3.02 -18.50 5.41
CA THR A 320 -2.47 -17.77 6.56
C THR A 320 -3.35 -18.03 7.80
N GLU A 321 -2.97 -17.44 8.94
CA GLU A 321 -3.79 -17.47 10.16
C GLU A 321 -5.16 -16.84 9.88
N LEU A 322 -6.23 -17.61 10.13
CA LEU A 322 -7.61 -17.13 9.98
C LEU A 322 -8.15 -16.68 11.34
N LEU A 323 -8.46 -15.39 11.43
CA LEU A 323 -9.01 -14.78 12.64
C LEU A 323 -10.50 -15.10 12.80
N ASN A 324 -10.92 -15.36 14.04
CA ASN A 324 -12.33 -15.46 14.40
C ASN A 324 -12.96 -14.06 14.64
N VAL A 325 -14.26 -14.03 14.96
CA VAL A 325 -15.02 -12.78 15.13
C VAL A 325 -14.42 -11.91 16.23
N GLU A 326 -14.10 -12.50 17.40
CA GLU A 326 -13.56 -11.81 18.56
C GLU A 326 -12.18 -11.20 18.27
N GLN A 327 -11.30 -11.94 17.59
CA GLN A 327 -9.99 -11.47 17.19
C GLN A 327 -10.08 -10.31 16.19
N VAL A 328 -11.01 -10.39 15.22
CA VAL A 328 -11.27 -9.30 14.29
C VAL A 328 -11.82 -8.07 15.00
N GLN A 329 -12.74 -8.24 15.98
CA GLN A 329 -13.24 -7.13 16.80
C GLN A 329 -12.10 -6.45 17.58
N GLN A 330 -11.19 -7.22 18.17
CA GLN A 330 -10.03 -6.66 18.88
C GLN A 330 -9.14 -5.84 17.93
N LYS A 331 -8.86 -6.36 16.73
CA LYS A 331 -8.12 -5.62 15.71
C LYS A 331 -8.86 -4.34 15.28
N LEU A 332 -10.17 -4.39 15.10
CA LEU A 332 -10.98 -3.22 14.77
C LEU A 332 -10.91 -2.16 15.87
N LEU A 333 -11.04 -2.56 17.13
CA LEU A 333 -10.98 -1.66 18.29
C LEU A 333 -9.60 -1.03 18.51
N SER A 334 -8.53 -1.59 17.98
CA SER A 334 -7.21 -0.95 17.98
C SER A 334 -7.13 0.29 17.09
N LEU A 335 -8.03 0.43 16.08
CA LEU A 335 -8.03 1.53 15.13
C LEU A 335 -8.71 2.77 15.71
N SER A 336 -8.08 3.94 15.59
CA SER A 336 -8.64 5.24 16.04
C SER A 336 -10.00 5.52 15.38
N TYR A 337 -10.09 5.33 14.07
CA TYR A 337 -11.32 5.50 13.31
C TYR A 337 -12.51 4.73 13.90
N ILE A 338 -12.32 3.47 14.28
CA ILE A 338 -13.39 2.65 14.86
C ILE A 338 -13.79 3.15 16.24
N ARG A 339 -12.81 3.54 17.06
CA ARG A 339 -13.12 4.10 18.40
C ARG A 339 -13.89 5.42 18.31
N GLU A 340 -13.47 6.32 17.44
CA GLU A 340 -14.16 7.60 17.18
C GLU A 340 -15.60 7.39 16.70
N GLU A 341 -15.82 6.45 15.78
CA GLU A 341 -17.15 6.12 15.27
C GLU A 341 -18.07 5.52 16.35
N LEU A 342 -17.53 4.68 17.24
CA LEU A 342 -18.27 4.13 18.37
C LEU A 342 -18.60 5.18 19.42
N GLU A 343 -17.69 6.11 19.71
CA GLU A 343 -17.94 7.24 20.62
C GLU A 343 -18.99 8.19 20.05
N ALA A 344 -18.88 8.57 18.79
CA ALA A 344 -19.87 9.42 18.12
C ALA A 344 -21.28 8.81 18.13
N ARG A 345 -21.38 7.47 18.17
CA ARG A 345 -22.67 6.77 18.27
C ARG A 345 -23.25 6.77 19.68
N LYS A 346 -22.42 6.72 20.73
CA LYS A 346 -22.89 6.77 22.11
C LYS A 346 -23.45 8.14 22.50
N ASN A 347 -23.03 9.17 21.80
CA ASN A 347 -23.41 10.56 22.04
C ASN A 347 -24.66 11.01 21.21
N LYS A 348 -25.25 10.11 20.43
CA LYS A 348 -26.51 10.29 19.70
C LYS A 348 -27.64 9.51 20.35
#